data_c2afa2fd282d0c51581d2f4ef28151eb
#
_entry.id   c2afa2fd282d0c51581d2f4ef28151eb
#
_cell.length_a   1.000
_cell.length_b   1.000
_cell.length_c   1.000
_cell.angle_alpha   90.00
_cell.angle_beta   90.00
_cell.angle_gamma   90.00
#
_symmetry.space_group_name_H-M   'P 1'
#
loop_
_entity.id
_entity.type
_entity.pdbx_description
1 polymer ?
#
loop_
_entity_poly.entity_id
_entity_poly.type
_entity_poly.pdbx_seq_one_letter_code
_entity_poly.pdbx_strand_id
1 'polypeptide(L)'
;EHTEAWPQGRFNHYWFDLNRDWLLVQHPESQGRLEVFHAWKPNVLTDHHEMQSHRTFFFQPGIPSRNNPLTPARTFELTAQIAEYHAAALDQLGSLYYTKESYDDFYVGKGSTYPDINGTIGILFEQASVRGHLQQNPHGERTFAFAVRNQVATSLSTLAAVRQLRVELLTHQRDFYTTALTEAGDLPVKGYVFGADDDAARLHHFSQLLHTHRIQVHELTRSIEVGGDTFTPGKAWVVPMRQPQQRLVRALFERRTSFTDSVFYDVSTWTMPLAFDLPYAELKGRAWRQDLVGDQIKATVFPQGELEASAHPYAYAFSWKDYYAPRALYRLLDGDTRAYVATAPFVAQTEVG
;
A
#
# COMPACT_ATOMS: atom_id res chain seq x y z
N GLU A 1 -17.88 -30.00 -13.53
CA GLU A 1 -17.12 -28.77 -13.31
C GLU A 1 -18.04 -27.69 -12.78
N HIS A 2 -17.70 -27.09 -11.65
CA HIS A 2 -18.41 -25.93 -11.12
C HIS A 2 -17.69 -24.67 -11.53
N THR A 3 -18.36 -23.80 -12.24
CA THR A 3 -17.85 -22.48 -12.59
C THR A 3 -18.43 -21.47 -11.59
N GLU A 4 -17.58 -20.75 -10.90
CA GLU A 4 -18.02 -19.68 -10.04
C GLU A 4 -18.67 -18.58 -10.89
N ALA A 5 -19.82 -18.06 -10.43
CA ALA A 5 -20.43 -16.90 -11.04
C ALA A 5 -19.50 -15.68 -10.90
N TRP A 6 -19.49 -14.82 -11.94
CA TRP A 6 -18.84 -13.52 -11.82
C TRP A 6 -19.48 -12.71 -10.68
N PRO A 7 -18.72 -11.99 -9.83
CA PRO A 7 -17.30 -11.63 -9.98
C PRO A 7 -16.29 -12.61 -9.40
N GLN A 8 -16.66 -13.80 -9.00
CA GLN A 8 -15.81 -14.80 -8.34
C GLN A 8 -15.43 -14.43 -6.89
N GLY A 9 -14.70 -15.29 -6.19
CA GLY A 9 -14.37 -15.12 -4.77
C GLY A 9 -13.22 -14.15 -4.45
N ARG A 10 -12.58 -13.54 -5.46
CA ARG A 10 -11.41 -12.67 -5.27
C ARG A 10 -11.77 -11.30 -4.70
N PHE A 11 -12.92 -10.76 -5.09
CA PHE A 11 -13.31 -9.39 -4.78
C PHE A 11 -14.19 -9.32 -3.54
N ASN A 12 -14.12 -8.17 -2.84
CA ASN A 12 -15.03 -7.90 -1.76
C ASN A 12 -16.44 -7.56 -2.27
N HIS A 13 -17.36 -7.25 -1.36
CA HIS A 13 -18.76 -6.92 -1.68
C HIS A 13 -18.92 -5.74 -2.67
N TYR A 14 -17.93 -4.85 -2.75
CA TYR A 14 -17.90 -3.69 -3.65
C TYR A 14 -17.02 -3.91 -4.90
N TRP A 15 -16.62 -5.17 -5.17
CA TRP A 15 -15.81 -5.58 -6.31
C TRP A 15 -14.38 -5.05 -6.34
N PHE A 16 -13.83 -4.77 -5.16
CA PHE A 16 -12.42 -4.39 -5.03
C PHE A 16 -11.53 -5.58 -4.67
N ASP A 17 -10.35 -5.60 -5.26
CA ASP A 17 -9.31 -6.57 -4.95
C ASP A 17 -8.60 -6.17 -3.65
N LEU A 18 -8.95 -6.84 -2.54
CA LEU A 18 -8.35 -6.57 -1.24
C LEU A 18 -6.86 -6.91 -1.19
N ASN A 19 -6.35 -7.72 -2.13
CA ASN A 19 -4.92 -7.97 -2.25
C ASN A 19 -4.19 -6.92 -3.09
N ARG A 20 -4.82 -5.77 -3.38
CA ARG A 20 -4.21 -4.54 -3.87
C ARG A 20 -4.43 -3.37 -2.91
N ASP A 21 -5.16 -3.59 -1.83
CA ASP A 21 -5.55 -2.57 -0.86
C ASP A 21 -4.72 -2.57 0.43
N TRP A 22 -3.58 -3.27 0.46
CA TRP A 22 -2.65 -3.22 1.60
C TRP A 22 -1.99 -1.85 1.78
N LEU A 23 -1.76 -1.12 0.68
CA LEU A 23 -1.17 0.22 0.70
C LEU A 23 -2.23 1.32 0.73
N LEU A 24 -3.28 1.19 -0.08
CA LEU A 24 -4.33 2.21 -0.21
C LEU A 24 -5.27 2.26 0.99
N VAL A 25 -5.52 1.12 1.63
CA VAL A 25 -6.32 0.94 2.86
C VAL A 25 -7.69 1.64 2.78
N GLN A 26 -8.35 1.54 1.63
CA GLN A 26 -9.63 2.19 1.40
C GLN A 26 -10.81 1.40 1.99
N HIS A 27 -10.64 0.11 2.20
CA HIS A 27 -11.70 -0.79 2.64
C HIS A 27 -11.58 -1.15 4.12
N PRO A 28 -12.71 -1.30 4.84
CA PRO A 28 -12.71 -1.63 6.27
C PRO A 28 -12.00 -2.96 6.58
N GLU A 29 -12.06 -3.93 5.66
CA GLU A 29 -11.33 -5.19 5.79
C GLU A 29 -9.81 -4.96 5.81
N SER A 30 -9.32 -4.08 4.96
CA SER A 30 -7.89 -3.71 4.92
C SER A 30 -7.48 -2.91 6.15
N GLN A 31 -8.33 -2.01 6.62
CA GLN A 31 -8.10 -1.22 7.85
C GLN A 31 -7.95 -2.14 9.06
N GLY A 32 -8.90 -3.06 9.26
CA GLY A 32 -8.83 -4.04 10.36
C GLY A 32 -7.62 -4.97 10.25
N ARG A 33 -7.29 -5.43 9.05
CA ARG A 33 -6.11 -6.27 8.80
C ARG A 33 -4.81 -5.55 9.17
N LEU A 34 -4.64 -4.28 8.76
CA LEU A 34 -3.43 -3.52 9.07
C LEU A 34 -3.32 -3.15 10.54
N GLU A 35 -4.43 -2.89 11.22
CA GLU A 35 -4.43 -2.67 12.66
C GLU A 35 -3.83 -3.89 13.38
N VAL A 36 -4.30 -5.10 13.05
CA VAL A 36 -3.77 -6.35 13.60
C VAL A 36 -2.31 -6.57 13.20
N PHE A 37 -1.96 -6.37 11.92
CA PHE A 37 -0.60 -6.52 11.44
C PHE A 37 0.39 -5.65 12.21
N HIS A 38 0.09 -4.37 12.37
CA HIS A 38 0.95 -3.44 13.09
C HIS A 38 0.97 -3.63 14.60
N ALA A 39 -0.10 -4.18 15.19
CA ALA A 39 -0.14 -4.52 16.61
C ALA A 39 0.73 -5.75 16.92
N TRP A 40 0.65 -6.79 16.08
CA TRP A 40 1.38 -8.05 16.28
C TRP A 40 2.81 -8.02 15.75
N LYS A 41 3.07 -7.31 14.64
CA LYS A 41 4.34 -7.29 13.92
C LYS A 41 4.90 -8.71 13.71
N PRO A 42 4.22 -9.55 12.92
CA PRO A 42 4.64 -10.93 12.70
C PRO A 42 6.02 -10.95 12.05
N ASN A 43 6.83 -11.99 12.35
CA ASN A 43 8.12 -12.17 11.67
C ASN A 43 7.98 -12.77 10.28
N VAL A 44 6.91 -13.56 10.06
CA VAL A 44 6.55 -14.16 8.78
C VAL A 44 5.05 -14.04 8.58
N LEU A 45 4.62 -13.73 7.37
CA LEU A 45 3.24 -13.73 6.93
C LEU A 45 3.12 -14.52 5.63
N THR A 46 2.17 -15.44 5.56
CA THR A 46 1.89 -16.24 4.35
C THR A 46 0.58 -15.78 3.72
N ASP A 47 0.61 -15.59 2.41
CA ASP A 47 -0.51 -15.19 1.57
C ASP A 47 -0.85 -16.37 0.65
N HIS A 48 -1.97 -17.06 0.95
CA HIS A 48 -2.36 -18.30 0.30
C HIS A 48 -3.34 -18.04 -0.83
N HIS A 49 -2.94 -18.35 -2.06
CA HIS A 49 -3.68 -18.12 -3.28
C HIS A 49 -3.87 -19.38 -4.12
N GLU A 50 -4.72 -19.23 -5.12
CA GLU A 50 -4.87 -20.17 -6.22
C GLU A 50 -4.61 -19.51 -7.56
N MET A 51 -3.91 -20.22 -8.44
CA MET A 51 -3.65 -19.83 -9.82
C MET A 51 -4.42 -20.74 -10.79
N GLN A 52 -4.16 -20.57 -12.08
CA GLN A 52 -4.81 -21.37 -13.15
C GLN A 52 -4.60 -22.86 -12.95
N SER A 53 -5.63 -23.66 -13.22
CA SER A 53 -5.67 -25.11 -12.99
C SER A 53 -4.61 -25.92 -13.75
N HIS A 54 -4.10 -25.41 -14.88
CA HIS A 54 -3.07 -26.07 -15.69
C HIS A 54 -1.64 -25.92 -15.13
N ARG A 55 -1.47 -25.11 -14.08
CA ARG A 55 -0.18 -24.92 -13.38
C ARG A 55 0.10 -26.03 -12.36
N THR A 56 1.10 -25.80 -11.50
CA THR A 56 1.49 -26.70 -10.42
C THR A 56 1.31 -26.06 -9.03
N PHE A 57 2.38 -25.78 -8.34
CA PHE A 57 2.40 -25.01 -7.10
C PHE A 57 3.56 -24.02 -7.16
N PHE A 58 3.32 -22.80 -6.73
CA PHE A 58 4.37 -21.78 -6.63
C PHE A 58 4.53 -21.35 -5.17
N PHE A 59 5.76 -21.04 -4.80
CA PHE A 59 6.09 -20.30 -3.58
C PHE A 59 7.26 -19.35 -3.81
N GLN A 60 7.25 -18.21 -3.12
CA GLN A 60 8.37 -17.27 -3.18
C GLN A 60 9.69 -17.88 -2.71
N PRO A 61 10.85 -17.35 -3.19
CA PRO A 61 11.01 -16.08 -3.89
C PRO A 61 10.54 -16.11 -5.34
N GLY A 62 10.08 -14.92 -5.80
CA GLY A 62 9.77 -14.66 -7.21
C GLY A 62 11.02 -14.35 -8.04
N ILE A 63 10.83 -13.64 -9.17
CA ILE A 63 11.93 -13.24 -10.07
C ILE A 63 12.79 -12.17 -9.40
N PRO A 64 14.11 -12.39 -9.16
CA PRO A 64 14.93 -11.45 -8.41
C PRO A 64 15.03 -10.03 -9.03
N SER A 65 15.00 -9.90 -10.35
CA SER A 65 15.05 -8.60 -11.04
C SER A 65 13.74 -7.77 -10.85
N ARG A 66 12.71 -8.39 -10.32
CA ARG A 66 11.39 -7.81 -10.05
C ARG A 66 11.10 -7.57 -8.58
N ASN A 67 12.11 -7.58 -7.75
CA ASN A 67 12.00 -7.26 -6.33
C ASN A 67 12.00 -5.74 -6.12
N ASN A 68 11.30 -5.27 -5.09
CA ASN A 68 11.34 -3.86 -4.71
C ASN A 68 12.74 -3.52 -4.17
N PRO A 69 13.44 -2.54 -4.78
CA PRO A 69 14.80 -2.19 -4.38
C PRO A 69 14.90 -1.48 -3.01
N LEU A 70 13.77 -1.11 -2.40
CA LEU A 70 13.72 -0.56 -1.03
C LEU A 70 13.67 -1.66 0.03
N THR A 71 13.33 -2.87 -0.35
CA THR A 71 13.34 -4.04 0.52
C THR A 71 14.79 -4.50 0.72
N PRO A 72 15.25 -4.70 1.97
CA PRO A 72 16.60 -5.17 2.23
C PRO A 72 16.88 -6.54 1.61
N ALA A 73 18.08 -6.75 1.06
CA ALA A 73 18.50 -8.03 0.48
C ALA A 73 18.32 -9.20 1.45
N ARG A 74 18.52 -8.96 2.76
CA ARG A 74 18.36 -9.97 3.80
C ARG A 74 16.95 -10.55 3.86
N THR A 75 15.91 -9.78 3.51
CA THR A 75 14.53 -10.27 3.39
C THR A 75 14.45 -11.42 2.39
N PHE A 76 14.98 -11.22 1.18
CA PHE A 76 14.95 -12.23 0.11
C PHE A 76 15.86 -13.45 0.40
N GLU A 77 16.97 -13.24 1.11
CA GLU A 77 17.81 -14.35 1.60
C GLU A 77 17.06 -15.24 2.59
N LEU A 78 16.33 -14.64 3.53
CA LEU A 78 15.51 -15.38 4.49
C LEU A 78 14.33 -16.06 3.81
N THR A 79 13.68 -15.39 2.86
CA THR A 79 12.62 -16.01 2.02
C THR A 79 13.18 -17.26 1.31
N ALA A 80 14.38 -17.19 0.73
CA ALA A 80 15.00 -18.33 0.08
C ALA A 80 15.34 -19.47 1.05
N GLN A 81 15.77 -19.14 2.27
CA GLN A 81 16.02 -20.17 3.31
C GLN A 81 14.73 -20.85 3.77
N ILE A 82 13.64 -20.10 3.92
CA ILE A 82 12.33 -20.67 4.25
C ILE A 82 11.80 -21.53 3.10
N ALA A 83 12.05 -21.13 1.85
CA ALA A 83 11.66 -21.86 0.65
C ALA A 83 12.21 -23.30 0.58
N GLU A 84 13.40 -23.56 1.13
CA GLU A 84 13.96 -24.92 1.20
C GLU A 84 13.07 -25.87 2.02
N TYR A 85 12.42 -25.37 3.06
CA TYR A 85 11.47 -26.16 3.85
C TYR A 85 10.18 -26.47 3.07
N HIS A 86 9.73 -25.54 2.22
CA HIS A 86 8.57 -25.75 1.35
C HIS A 86 8.89 -26.78 0.28
N ALA A 87 10.06 -26.65 -0.36
CA ALA A 87 10.55 -27.60 -1.35
C ALA A 87 10.61 -29.02 -0.76
N ALA A 88 11.27 -29.21 0.38
CA ALA A 88 11.35 -30.50 1.03
C ALA A 88 9.99 -31.11 1.39
N ALA A 89 9.03 -30.29 1.84
CA ALA A 89 7.68 -30.74 2.17
C ALA A 89 6.90 -31.18 0.91
N LEU A 90 6.98 -30.46 -0.18
CA LEU A 90 6.34 -30.80 -1.44
C LEU A 90 6.99 -31.99 -2.13
N ASP A 91 8.33 -32.13 -2.07
CA ASP A 91 9.06 -33.30 -2.56
C ASP A 91 8.60 -34.58 -1.85
N GLN A 92 8.45 -34.56 -0.52
CA GLN A 92 7.91 -35.69 0.25
C GLN A 92 6.49 -36.09 -0.18
N LEU A 93 5.69 -35.13 -0.67
CA LEU A 93 4.35 -35.36 -1.17
C LEU A 93 4.32 -35.78 -2.64
N GLY A 94 5.44 -35.71 -3.36
CA GLY A 94 5.51 -35.88 -4.81
C GLY A 94 4.74 -34.81 -5.57
N SER A 95 4.61 -33.62 -5.02
CA SER A 95 3.89 -32.49 -5.64
C SER A 95 4.86 -31.64 -6.45
N LEU A 96 4.52 -31.40 -7.73
CA LEU A 96 5.30 -30.51 -8.59
C LEU A 96 5.13 -29.05 -8.18
N TYR A 97 6.24 -28.33 -8.17
CA TYR A 97 6.27 -26.89 -7.84
C TYR A 97 7.33 -26.15 -8.67
N TYR A 98 7.30 -24.82 -8.57
CA TYR A 98 8.33 -23.93 -9.10
C TYR A 98 8.51 -22.71 -8.19
N THR A 99 9.66 -22.07 -8.30
CA THR A 99 10.05 -20.86 -7.57
C THR A 99 10.99 -20.03 -8.43
N LYS A 100 11.23 -18.77 -8.09
CA LYS A 100 12.10 -17.83 -8.83
C LYS A 100 11.64 -17.53 -10.26
N GLU A 101 10.36 -17.73 -10.53
CA GLU A 101 9.74 -17.55 -11.83
C GLU A 101 8.40 -16.81 -11.68
N SER A 102 7.90 -16.23 -12.79
CA SER A 102 6.55 -15.69 -13.00
C SER A 102 6.18 -14.49 -12.13
N TYR A 103 6.32 -14.58 -10.83
CA TYR A 103 5.83 -13.59 -9.88
C TYR A 103 6.87 -12.53 -9.55
N ASP A 104 6.39 -11.31 -9.34
CA ASP A 104 7.18 -10.17 -8.85
C ASP A 104 6.98 -9.97 -7.34
N ASP A 105 7.86 -9.16 -6.75
CA ASP A 105 7.78 -8.71 -5.38
C ASP A 105 8.10 -7.20 -5.29
N PHE A 106 7.42 -6.41 -6.14
CA PHE A 106 7.69 -4.99 -6.36
C PHE A 106 6.66 -4.08 -5.68
N TYR A 107 5.37 -4.22 -6.03
CA TYR A 107 4.32 -3.36 -5.50
C TYR A 107 4.01 -3.70 -4.04
N VAL A 108 4.28 -2.74 -3.15
CA VAL A 108 4.15 -2.93 -1.70
C VAL A 108 2.69 -2.92 -1.18
N GLY A 109 1.72 -2.98 -2.06
CA GLY A 109 0.29 -3.04 -1.72
C GLY A 109 -0.32 -4.45 -1.78
N LYS A 110 0.50 -5.50 -1.83
CA LYS A 110 0.10 -6.93 -1.82
C LYS A 110 0.40 -7.61 -0.49
N GLY A 111 -0.32 -8.68 -0.19
CA GLY A 111 -0.16 -9.45 1.03
C GLY A 111 1.21 -10.12 1.20
N SER A 112 1.93 -10.39 0.10
CA SER A 112 3.29 -10.93 0.13
C SER A 112 4.38 -9.85 0.17
N THR A 113 4.13 -8.63 -0.32
CA THR A 113 5.15 -7.59 -0.47
C THR A 113 5.06 -6.50 0.60
N TYR A 114 3.85 -6.18 1.08
CA TYR A 114 3.66 -5.23 2.16
C TYR A 114 4.39 -5.65 3.46
N PRO A 115 4.37 -6.92 3.86
CA PRO A 115 5.16 -7.38 4.99
C PRO A 115 6.65 -7.10 4.83
N ASP A 116 7.21 -7.32 3.65
CA ASP A 116 8.66 -7.18 3.37
C ASP A 116 9.16 -5.74 3.56
N ILE A 117 8.34 -4.75 3.21
CA ILE A 117 8.68 -3.33 3.43
C ILE A 117 8.41 -2.89 4.88
N ASN A 118 7.93 -3.78 5.73
CA ASN A 118 7.66 -3.58 7.15
C ASN A 118 8.44 -4.54 8.07
N GLY A 119 9.52 -5.15 7.57
CA GLY A 119 10.43 -5.99 8.37
C GLY A 119 9.88 -7.36 8.74
N THR A 120 8.84 -7.80 8.05
CA THR A 120 8.25 -9.14 8.10
C THR A 120 8.65 -9.88 6.82
N ILE A 121 8.82 -11.19 6.84
CA ILE A 121 9.00 -11.98 5.62
C ILE A 121 7.61 -12.32 5.06
N GLY A 122 7.27 -11.75 3.91
CA GLY A 122 6.06 -12.07 3.17
C GLY A 122 6.28 -13.27 2.25
N ILE A 123 5.34 -14.21 2.19
CA ILE A 123 5.45 -15.40 1.35
C ILE A 123 4.14 -15.63 0.61
N LEU A 124 4.20 -15.59 -0.73
CA LEU A 124 3.10 -15.99 -1.59
C LEU A 124 3.15 -17.50 -1.83
N PHE A 125 2.02 -18.15 -1.63
CA PHE A 125 1.73 -19.48 -2.12
C PHE A 125 0.64 -19.42 -3.19
N GLU A 126 0.85 -20.13 -4.32
CA GLU A 126 -0.09 -20.24 -5.42
C GLU A 126 -0.31 -21.72 -5.76
N GLN A 127 -1.45 -22.25 -5.37
CA GLN A 127 -1.85 -23.62 -5.73
C GLN A 127 -2.59 -23.62 -7.06
N ALA A 128 -2.27 -24.56 -7.96
CA ALA A 128 -3.10 -24.77 -9.12
C ALA A 128 -4.55 -25.09 -8.70
N SER A 129 -5.50 -24.28 -9.14
CA SER A 129 -6.90 -24.36 -8.71
C SER A 129 -7.53 -25.71 -9.03
N VAL A 130 -8.32 -26.22 -8.10
CA VAL A 130 -9.11 -27.45 -8.25
C VAL A 130 -10.59 -27.14 -8.08
N ARG A 131 -11.06 -26.10 -8.74
CA ARG A 131 -12.48 -25.73 -8.78
C ARG A 131 -13.32 -26.89 -9.28
N GLY A 132 -14.43 -27.16 -8.62
CA GLY A 132 -15.30 -28.26 -8.95
C GLY A 132 -14.82 -29.62 -8.44
N HIS A 133 -13.85 -29.63 -7.50
CA HIS A 133 -13.31 -30.77 -6.79
C HIS A 133 -12.41 -31.71 -7.58
N LEU A 134 -12.43 -31.66 -8.91
CA LEU A 134 -11.62 -32.48 -9.80
C LEU A 134 -11.26 -31.68 -11.05
N GLN A 135 -9.96 -31.56 -11.35
CA GLN A 135 -9.46 -30.91 -12.55
C GLN A 135 -8.51 -31.82 -13.31
N GLN A 136 -8.71 -31.86 -14.63
CA GLN A 136 -7.72 -32.44 -15.57
C GLN A 136 -6.73 -31.35 -15.94
N ASN A 137 -5.44 -31.64 -15.82
CA ASN A 137 -4.41 -30.73 -16.25
C ASN A 137 -3.26 -31.47 -16.96
N PRO A 138 -2.27 -30.79 -17.57
CA PRO A 138 -1.16 -31.42 -18.27
C PRO A 138 -0.33 -32.40 -17.42
N HIS A 139 -0.41 -32.29 -16.11
CA HIS A 139 0.33 -33.12 -15.16
C HIS A 139 -0.53 -34.24 -14.54
N GLY A 140 -1.72 -34.49 -15.08
CA GLY A 140 -2.66 -35.51 -14.63
C GLY A 140 -3.86 -34.93 -13.86
N GLU A 141 -4.67 -35.84 -13.34
CA GLU A 141 -5.85 -35.51 -12.57
C GLU A 141 -5.49 -34.96 -11.18
N ARG A 142 -6.18 -33.90 -10.75
CA ARG A 142 -6.01 -33.30 -9.43
C ARG A 142 -7.33 -33.17 -8.70
N THR A 143 -7.33 -33.60 -7.46
CA THR A 143 -8.47 -33.54 -6.56
C THR A 143 -8.39 -32.33 -5.63
N PHE A 144 -9.52 -31.88 -5.11
CA PHE A 144 -9.58 -30.86 -4.07
C PHE A 144 -8.77 -31.25 -2.83
N ALA A 145 -8.85 -32.54 -2.42
CA ALA A 145 -8.05 -33.06 -1.30
C ALA A 145 -6.53 -32.91 -1.52
N PHE A 146 -6.06 -33.05 -2.79
CA PHE A 146 -4.66 -32.81 -3.14
C PHE A 146 -4.27 -31.34 -2.91
N ALA A 147 -5.09 -30.39 -3.34
CA ALA A 147 -4.82 -28.97 -3.16
C ALA A 147 -4.80 -28.58 -1.67
N VAL A 148 -5.77 -29.04 -0.88
CA VAL A 148 -5.80 -28.82 0.57
C VAL A 148 -4.54 -29.38 1.24
N ARG A 149 -4.13 -30.61 0.88
CA ARG A 149 -2.92 -31.24 1.41
C ARG A 149 -1.66 -30.40 1.17
N ASN A 150 -1.50 -29.85 -0.04
CA ASN A 150 -0.34 -29.00 -0.38
C ASN A 150 -0.34 -27.72 0.45
N GLN A 151 -1.48 -27.02 0.56
CA GLN A 151 -1.60 -25.80 1.35
C GLN A 151 -1.32 -26.04 2.85
N VAL A 152 -1.82 -27.14 3.40
CA VAL A 152 -1.53 -27.55 4.79
C VAL A 152 -0.05 -27.88 4.98
N ALA A 153 0.55 -28.65 4.06
CA ALA A 153 1.95 -29.02 4.14
C ALA A 153 2.89 -27.79 4.09
N THR A 154 2.62 -26.84 3.20
CA THR A 154 3.41 -25.61 3.12
C THR A 154 3.21 -24.70 4.33
N SER A 155 2.01 -24.65 4.92
CA SER A 155 1.78 -23.97 6.19
C SER A 155 2.59 -24.59 7.33
N LEU A 156 2.60 -25.92 7.46
CA LEU A 156 3.38 -26.62 8.48
C LEU A 156 4.88 -26.47 8.24
N SER A 157 5.34 -26.51 7.00
CA SER A 157 6.75 -26.27 6.65
C SER A 157 7.21 -24.85 6.98
N THR A 158 6.32 -23.84 6.83
CA THR A 158 6.57 -22.47 7.31
C THR A 158 6.82 -22.46 8.82
N LEU A 159 5.99 -23.12 9.60
CA LEU A 159 6.15 -23.20 11.08
C LEU A 159 7.49 -23.90 11.44
N ALA A 160 7.86 -24.97 10.72
CA ALA A 160 9.14 -25.64 10.91
C ALA A 160 10.32 -24.72 10.62
N ALA A 161 10.28 -23.99 9.51
CA ALA A 161 11.28 -23.00 9.13
C ALA A 161 11.41 -21.88 10.18
N VAL A 162 10.29 -21.28 10.58
CA VAL A 162 10.26 -20.20 11.59
C VAL A 162 10.85 -20.66 12.92
N ARG A 163 10.53 -21.87 13.35
CA ARG A 163 11.11 -22.46 14.58
C ARG A 163 12.63 -22.56 14.47
N GLN A 164 13.15 -22.98 13.33
CA GLN A 164 14.58 -23.17 13.12
C GLN A 164 15.30 -21.84 12.96
N LEU A 165 14.72 -20.90 12.21
CA LEU A 165 15.31 -19.61 11.88
C LEU A 165 14.89 -18.48 12.85
N ARG A 166 14.36 -18.82 14.03
CA ARG A 166 13.77 -17.82 14.94
C ARG A 166 14.72 -16.69 15.34
N VAL A 167 16.00 -16.99 15.53
CA VAL A 167 16.99 -15.98 15.94
C VAL A 167 17.28 -15.03 14.77
N GLU A 168 17.44 -15.57 13.59
CA GLU A 168 17.67 -14.80 12.35
C GLU A 168 16.48 -13.91 12.00
N LEU A 169 15.26 -14.42 12.17
CA LEU A 169 14.03 -13.66 11.91
C LEU A 169 13.82 -12.53 12.91
N LEU A 170 14.04 -12.77 14.19
CA LEU A 170 13.98 -11.74 15.24
C LEU A 170 15.06 -10.69 15.04
N THR A 171 16.28 -11.10 14.70
CA THR A 171 17.41 -10.21 14.40
C THR A 171 17.08 -9.36 13.17
N HIS A 172 16.59 -9.98 12.09
CA HIS A 172 16.18 -9.26 10.89
C HIS A 172 15.17 -8.18 11.19
N GLN A 173 14.10 -8.49 11.92
CA GLN A 173 13.06 -7.51 12.25
C GLN A 173 13.58 -6.37 13.11
N ARG A 174 14.39 -6.65 14.12
CA ARG A 174 15.06 -5.61 14.93
C ARG A 174 15.93 -4.72 14.04
N ASP A 175 16.79 -5.34 13.23
CA ASP A 175 17.75 -4.62 12.40
C ASP A 175 17.05 -3.81 11.31
N PHE A 176 15.94 -4.29 10.77
CA PHE A 176 15.12 -3.56 9.80
C PHE A 176 14.72 -2.16 10.32
N TYR A 177 14.24 -2.08 11.55
CA TYR A 177 13.82 -0.81 12.13
C TYR A 177 14.97 0.04 12.67
N THR A 178 16.02 -0.58 13.20
CA THR A 178 17.16 0.17 13.74
C THR A 178 18.06 0.75 12.64
N THR A 179 18.31 -0.01 11.57
CA THR A 179 19.09 0.49 10.42
C THR A 179 18.35 1.56 9.63
N ALA A 180 17.02 1.54 9.61
CA ALA A 180 16.22 2.58 8.97
C ALA A 180 16.55 3.98 9.52
N LEU A 181 16.83 4.09 10.83
CA LEU A 181 17.15 5.36 11.49
C LEU A 181 18.56 5.86 11.13
N THR A 182 19.52 4.96 10.98
CA THR A 182 20.89 5.30 10.60
C THR A 182 21.01 5.60 9.11
N GLU A 183 20.45 4.74 8.26
CA GLU A 183 20.41 4.91 6.81
C GLU A 183 19.76 6.24 6.39
N ALA A 184 18.72 6.69 7.10
CA ALA A 184 18.08 7.97 6.84
C ALA A 184 19.07 9.16 6.94
N GLY A 185 20.14 9.02 7.73
CA GLY A 185 21.21 10.01 7.85
C GLY A 185 22.02 10.18 6.56
N ASP A 186 22.14 9.12 5.74
CA ASP A 186 22.94 9.11 4.53
C ASP A 186 22.12 9.44 3.26
N LEU A 187 20.78 9.40 3.36
CA LEU A 187 19.92 9.71 2.23
C LEU A 187 20.00 11.19 1.84
N PRO A 188 19.99 11.52 0.54
CA PRO A 188 19.95 12.90 0.07
C PRO A 188 18.63 13.60 0.44
N VAL A 189 17.50 12.89 0.40
CA VAL A 189 16.19 13.36 0.85
C VAL A 189 16.07 13.13 2.34
N LYS A 190 15.85 14.20 3.10
CA LYS A 190 15.75 14.17 4.57
C LYS A 190 14.32 14.19 5.08
N GLY A 191 13.39 14.52 4.22
CA GLY A 191 11.96 14.55 4.48
C GLY A 191 11.17 14.89 3.24
N TYR A 192 9.87 14.82 3.37
CA TYR A 192 8.91 15.29 2.38
C TYR A 192 7.99 16.31 3.03
N VAL A 193 7.55 17.28 2.24
CA VAL A 193 6.46 18.19 2.60
C VAL A 193 5.32 17.93 1.64
N PHE A 194 4.10 17.97 2.12
CA PHE A 194 2.89 17.88 1.32
C PHE A 194 1.80 18.77 1.92
N GLY A 195 0.88 19.25 1.09
CA GLY A 195 -0.15 20.15 1.56
C GLY A 195 -1.30 20.30 0.58
N ALA A 196 -2.37 20.96 1.04
CA ALA A 196 -3.51 21.38 0.23
C ALA A 196 -4.02 22.70 0.77
N ASP A 197 -3.98 23.75 -0.04
CA ASP A 197 -4.42 25.09 0.37
C ASP A 197 -5.93 25.15 0.53
N ASP A 198 -6.67 24.47 -0.34
CA ASP A 198 -8.13 24.62 -0.48
C ASP A 198 -8.91 23.32 -0.22
N ASP A 199 -8.24 22.18 0.05
CA ASP A 199 -8.88 20.89 0.28
C ASP A 199 -8.39 20.20 1.56
N ALA A 200 -8.84 20.70 2.69
CA ALA A 200 -8.51 20.13 3.99
C ALA A 200 -8.99 18.67 4.17
N ALA A 201 -10.06 18.27 3.48
CA ALA A 201 -10.56 16.90 3.53
C ALA A 201 -9.61 15.93 2.85
N ARG A 202 -9.07 16.29 1.71
CA ARG A 202 -8.05 15.50 0.98
C ARG A 202 -6.79 15.34 1.83
N LEU A 203 -6.32 16.43 2.41
CA LEU A 203 -5.18 16.44 3.32
C LEU A 203 -5.41 15.53 4.54
N HIS A 204 -6.61 15.59 5.13
CA HIS A 204 -7.01 14.71 6.22
C HIS A 204 -6.92 13.24 5.84
N HIS A 205 -7.53 12.83 4.71
CA HIS A 205 -7.54 11.44 4.28
C HIS A 205 -6.15 10.91 3.97
N PHE A 206 -5.31 11.71 3.32
CA PHE A 206 -3.94 11.30 3.06
C PHE A 206 -3.14 11.13 4.35
N SER A 207 -3.31 12.03 5.30
CA SER A 207 -2.65 11.91 6.61
C SER A 207 -3.13 10.72 7.42
N GLN A 208 -4.43 10.41 7.37
CA GLN A 208 -4.95 9.18 7.97
C GLN A 208 -4.32 7.94 7.36
N LEU A 209 -4.15 7.91 6.02
CA LEU A 209 -3.42 6.84 5.35
C LEU A 209 -2.02 6.67 5.92
N LEU A 210 -1.25 7.76 6.04
CA LEU A 210 0.09 7.73 6.62
C LEU A 210 0.10 7.21 8.05
N HIS A 211 -0.84 7.65 8.89
CA HIS A 211 -0.98 7.18 10.28
C HIS A 211 -1.34 5.69 10.37
N THR A 212 -2.19 5.19 9.48
CA THR A 212 -2.51 3.75 9.40
C THR A 212 -1.26 2.92 9.16
N HIS A 213 -0.34 3.43 8.35
CA HIS A 213 0.97 2.83 8.09
C HIS A 213 2.02 3.13 9.17
N ARG A 214 1.64 3.73 10.31
CA ARG A 214 2.54 4.11 11.40
C ARG A 214 3.65 5.09 10.99
N ILE A 215 3.43 5.85 9.93
CA ILE A 215 4.32 6.91 9.48
C ILE A 215 4.13 8.14 10.37
N GLN A 216 5.24 8.70 10.84
CA GLN A 216 5.24 9.91 11.64
C GLN A 216 5.10 11.14 10.73
N VAL A 217 4.06 11.91 10.97
CA VAL A 217 3.74 13.17 10.28
C VAL A 217 3.86 14.30 11.30
N HIS A 218 4.40 15.43 10.88
CA HIS A 218 4.65 16.58 11.75
C HIS A 218 4.07 17.86 11.17
N GLU A 219 3.75 18.80 12.03
CA GLU A 219 3.39 20.14 11.63
C GLU A 219 4.56 20.82 10.91
N LEU A 220 4.23 21.60 9.87
CA LEU A 220 5.18 22.54 9.28
C LEU A 220 5.19 23.81 10.13
N THR A 221 6.36 24.22 10.61
CA THR A 221 6.48 25.36 11.56
C THR A 221 6.48 26.72 10.88
N ARG A 222 6.83 26.79 9.58
CA ARG A 222 6.88 28.03 8.79
C ARG A 222 6.73 27.74 7.32
N SER A 223 6.31 28.76 6.55
CA SER A 223 6.16 28.66 5.12
C SER A 223 7.50 28.41 4.41
N ILE A 224 7.46 27.57 3.39
CA ILE A 224 8.60 27.27 2.54
C ILE A 224 8.18 27.23 1.07
N GLU A 225 9.07 27.62 0.19
CA GLU A 225 8.95 27.43 -1.26
C GLU A 225 9.92 26.32 -1.70
N VAL A 226 9.40 25.26 -2.27
CA VAL A 226 10.20 24.13 -2.79
C VAL A 226 9.45 23.39 -3.89
N GLY A 227 10.19 22.99 -4.93
CA GLY A 227 9.60 22.26 -6.05
C GLY A 227 8.66 23.09 -6.95
N GLY A 228 8.59 24.40 -6.76
CA GLY A 228 7.68 25.30 -7.46
C GLY A 228 6.38 25.58 -6.71
N ASP A 229 6.19 24.95 -5.57
CA ASP A 229 5.01 25.11 -4.71
C ASP A 229 5.37 25.85 -3.41
N THR A 230 4.38 26.55 -2.84
CA THR A 230 4.47 27.18 -1.51
C THR A 230 3.69 26.32 -0.51
N PHE A 231 4.35 25.94 0.58
CA PHE A 231 3.75 25.18 1.65
C PHE A 231 3.65 26.04 2.93
N THR A 232 2.45 26.09 3.50
CA THR A 232 2.12 27.02 4.61
C THR A 232 1.72 26.24 5.87
N PRO A 233 2.15 26.66 7.07
CA PRO A 233 1.70 26.09 8.34
C PRO A 233 0.17 26.01 8.44
N GLY A 234 -0.34 24.89 8.98
CA GLY A 234 -1.77 24.62 9.09
C GLY A 234 -2.43 24.07 7.81
N LYS A 235 -1.76 24.22 6.65
CA LYS A 235 -2.20 23.69 5.34
C LYS A 235 -1.21 22.71 4.72
N ALA A 236 -0.07 22.50 5.35
CA ALA A 236 0.97 21.56 4.91
C ALA A 236 1.67 20.91 6.09
N TRP A 237 2.15 19.69 5.88
CA TRP A 237 2.78 18.85 6.87
C TRP A 237 4.07 18.25 6.37
N VAL A 238 4.93 17.84 7.33
CA VAL A 238 6.26 17.31 7.06
C VAL A 238 6.34 15.85 7.48
N VAL A 239 6.93 15.02 6.64
CA VAL A 239 7.28 13.62 6.92
C VAL A 239 8.80 13.50 6.96
N PRO A 240 9.44 13.48 8.14
CA PRO A 240 10.87 13.27 8.26
C PRO A 240 11.27 11.86 7.81
N MET A 241 12.40 11.73 7.13
CA MET A 241 12.92 10.41 6.74
C MET A 241 13.48 9.61 7.91
N ARG A 242 13.96 10.31 8.96
CA ARG A 242 14.55 9.64 10.15
C ARG A 242 13.46 9.10 11.07
N GLN A 243 12.82 8.03 10.64
CA GLN A 243 11.79 7.31 11.39
C GLN A 243 11.83 5.80 11.07
N PRO A 244 11.23 4.94 11.92
CA PRO A 244 11.25 3.48 11.69
C PRO A 244 10.67 3.06 10.34
N GLN A 245 9.67 3.79 9.85
CA GLN A 245 8.99 3.54 8.56
C GLN A 245 9.69 4.17 7.35
N GLN A 246 10.95 4.54 7.46
CA GLN A 246 11.73 5.22 6.42
C GLN A 246 11.59 4.56 5.02
N ARG A 247 11.65 3.24 4.93
CA ARG A 247 11.58 2.52 3.65
C ARG A 247 10.17 2.62 3.04
N LEU A 248 9.15 2.51 3.86
CA LEU A 248 7.76 2.69 3.43
C LEU A 248 7.47 4.14 3.03
N VAL A 249 8.02 5.14 3.76
CA VAL A 249 7.93 6.56 3.36
C VAL A 249 8.51 6.74 1.95
N ARG A 250 9.67 6.18 1.66
CA ARG A 250 10.24 6.23 0.30
C ARG A 250 9.32 5.57 -0.72
N ALA A 251 8.81 4.38 -0.43
CA ALA A 251 7.91 3.67 -1.34
C ALA A 251 6.66 4.47 -1.69
N LEU A 252 6.14 5.27 -0.74
CA LEU A 252 4.95 6.10 -0.92
C LEU A 252 5.22 7.41 -1.68
N PHE A 253 6.37 8.04 -1.48
CA PHE A 253 6.64 9.39 -1.93
C PHE A 253 7.60 9.49 -3.13
N GLU A 254 8.46 8.49 -3.37
CA GLU A 254 9.43 8.58 -4.47
C GLU A 254 8.75 8.52 -5.84
N ARG A 255 9.31 9.29 -6.79
CA ARG A 255 8.96 9.17 -8.21
C ARG A 255 9.92 8.21 -8.89
N ARG A 256 9.43 7.03 -9.19
CA ARG A 256 10.22 6.04 -9.91
C ARG A 256 9.87 6.07 -11.40
N THR A 257 10.85 6.36 -12.24
CA THR A 257 10.68 6.48 -13.70
C THR A 257 11.48 5.44 -14.48
N SER A 258 12.24 4.60 -13.78
CA SER A 258 13.05 3.54 -14.38
C SER A 258 13.03 2.29 -13.52
N PHE A 259 13.11 1.14 -14.19
CA PHE A 259 13.03 -0.19 -13.57
C PHE A 259 14.14 -1.07 -14.11
N THR A 260 14.63 -2.01 -13.28
CA THR A 260 15.64 -2.98 -13.68
C THR A 260 15.10 -3.96 -14.72
N ASP A 261 13.87 -4.43 -14.52
CA ASP A 261 13.15 -5.24 -15.50
C ASP A 261 12.09 -4.37 -16.17
N SER A 262 12.07 -4.34 -17.50
CA SER A 262 11.11 -3.55 -18.28
C SER A 262 9.73 -4.20 -18.38
N VAL A 263 9.64 -5.49 -18.07
CA VAL A 263 8.39 -6.27 -18.12
C VAL A 263 8.13 -6.89 -16.77
N PHE A 264 7.21 -6.32 -16.00
CA PHE A 264 6.70 -6.93 -14.80
C PHE A 264 5.19 -6.77 -14.67
N TYR A 265 4.61 -7.62 -13.87
CA TYR A 265 3.19 -7.92 -13.84
C TYR A 265 2.32 -6.81 -13.25
N ASP A 266 2.84 -5.99 -12.35
CA ASP A 266 2.03 -5.11 -11.53
C ASP A 266 1.69 -3.80 -12.24
N VAL A 267 0.41 -3.46 -12.24
CA VAL A 267 -0.15 -2.25 -12.87
C VAL A 267 -0.57 -1.19 -11.85
N SER A 268 -0.13 -1.31 -10.61
CA SER A 268 -0.54 -0.44 -9.51
C SER A 268 0.29 0.83 -9.43
N THR A 269 -0.29 1.89 -8.89
CA THR A 269 0.38 3.16 -8.63
C THR A 269 1.05 3.16 -7.26
N TRP A 270 2.15 3.90 -7.12
CA TRP A 270 2.93 3.94 -5.90
C TRP A 270 3.36 5.33 -5.43
N THR A 271 3.29 6.37 -6.22
CA THR A 271 3.54 7.74 -5.74
C THR A 271 2.25 8.32 -5.18
N MET A 272 2.03 8.10 -3.89
CA MET A 272 0.74 8.36 -3.24
C MET A 272 0.31 9.83 -3.23
N PRO A 273 1.18 10.84 -3.01
CA PRO A 273 0.74 12.24 -3.12
C PRO A 273 0.13 12.57 -4.49
N LEU A 274 0.67 12.01 -5.59
CA LEU A 274 0.09 12.19 -6.92
C LEU A 274 -1.28 11.52 -7.06
N ALA A 275 -1.45 10.33 -6.48
CA ALA A 275 -2.73 9.63 -6.49
C ALA A 275 -3.82 10.41 -5.71
N PHE A 276 -3.41 11.17 -4.71
CA PHE A 276 -4.28 12.06 -3.94
C PHE A 276 -4.39 13.48 -4.53
N ASP A 277 -3.74 13.76 -5.66
CA ASP A 277 -3.69 15.10 -6.27
C ASP A 277 -3.23 16.17 -5.25
N LEU A 278 -2.19 15.85 -4.50
CA LEU A 278 -1.61 16.72 -3.48
C LEU A 278 -0.27 17.30 -3.96
N PRO A 279 -0.07 18.62 -3.89
CA PRO A 279 1.23 19.22 -3.97
C PRO A 279 2.17 18.60 -2.94
N TYR A 280 3.38 18.25 -3.38
CA TYR A 280 4.40 17.70 -2.49
C TYR A 280 5.81 17.93 -3.04
N ALA A 281 6.79 17.96 -2.15
CA ALA A 281 8.19 18.13 -2.54
C ALA A 281 9.15 17.36 -1.63
N GLU A 282 10.30 17.02 -2.19
CA GLU A 282 11.43 16.46 -1.47
C GLU A 282 12.21 17.56 -0.73
N LEU A 283 12.45 17.35 0.56
CA LEU A 283 13.30 18.24 1.37
C LEU A 283 14.72 17.69 1.40
N LYS A 284 15.61 18.28 0.61
CA LYS A 284 17.03 17.92 0.49
C LYS A 284 17.94 19.13 0.48
N GLY A 285 19.20 18.93 0.84
CA GLY A 285 20.19 20.01 0.88
C GLY A 285 19.72 21.18 1.73
N ARG A 286 19.69 22.39 1.15
CA ARG A 286 19.28 23.63 1.83
C ARG A 286 17.77 23.72 2.10
N ALA A 287 16.95 22.95 1.41
CA ALA A 287 15.50 22.89 1.64
C ALA A 287 15.16 22.13 2.93
N TRP A 288 16.02 21.20 3.36
CA TRP A 288 15.85 20.54 4.64
C TRP A 288 16.43 21.38 5.79
N ARG A 289 15.61 21.60 6.79
CA ARG A 289 16.05 22.23 8.06
C ARG A 289 15.26 21.60 9.19
N GLN A 290 15.93 21.22 10.25
CA GLN A 290 15.31 20.56 11.39
C GLN A 290 14.23 21.42 12.06
N ASP A 291 14.35 22.72 12.00
CA ASP A 291 13.38 23.68 12.56
C ASP A 291 12.09 23.83 11.72
N LEU A 292 11.98 23.15 10.58
CA LEU A 292 10.71 23.00 9.84
C LEU A 292 9.78 21.98 10.49
N VAL A 293 10.33 21.06 11.27
CA VAL A 293 9.60 19.94 11.86
C VAL A 293 9.06 20.37 13.21
N GLY A 294 7.77 20.59 13.28
CA GLY A 294 7.03 20.91 14.51
C GLY A 294 6.58 19.67 15.28
N ASP A 295 5.52 19.80 16.04
CA ASP A 295 4.97 18.73 16.84
C ASP A 295 4.46 17.58 15.96
N GLN A 296 4.56 16.36 16.50
CA GLN A 296 4.02 15.19 15.80
C GLN A 296 2.50 15.22 15.84
N ILE A 297 1.89 15.12 14.67
CA ILE A 297 0.45 14.98 14.50
C ILE A 297 0.08 13.52 14.80
N LYS A 298 -0.58 13.28 15.93
CA LYS A 298 -0.98 11.93 16.37
C LYS A 298 -2.33 11.50 15.81
N ALA A 299 -3.18 12.45 15.53
CA ALA A 299 -4.50 12.25 14.93
C ALA A 299 -4.92 13.51 14.19
N THR A 300 -5.64 13.34 13.11
CA THR A 300 -6.22 14.45 12.36
C THR A 300 -7.70 14.54 12.67
N VAL A 301 -8.19 15.76 12.92
CA VAL A 301 -9.61 16.02 13.04
C VAL A 301 -10.18 16.17 11.63
N PHE A 302 -11.33 15.53 11.38
CA PHE A 302 -12.01 15.71 10.10
C PHE A 302 -12.47 17.18 9.96
N PRO A 303 -12.10 17.86 8.86
CA PRO A 303 -12.45 19.27 8.68
C PRO A 303 -13.97 19.44 8.56
N GLN A 304 -14.46 20.51 9.14
CA GLN A 304 -15.84 20.92 8.94
C GLN A 304 -15.94 21.75 7.66
N GLY A 305 -16.95 21.46 6.84
CA GLY A 305 -17.26 22.27 5.67
C GLY A 305 -17.94 23.56 6.10
N GLU A 306 -17.68 24.62 5.38
CA GLU A 306 -18.33 25.91 5.56
C GLU A 306 -19.18 26.22 4.33
N LEU A 307 -20.34 26.83 4.55
CA LEU A 307 -21.19 27.35 3.49
C LEU A 307 -21.19 28.87 3.64
N GLU A 308 -20.68 29.56 2.64
CA GLU A 308 -20.86 31.01 2.55
C GLU A 308 -22.32 31.29 2.26
N ALA A 309 -23.05 31.69 3.30
CA ALA A 309 -24.48 31.95 3.18
C ALA A 309 -24.72 33.42 2.86
N SER A 310 -25.51 33.66 1.82
CA SER A 310 -26.05 34.99 1.49
C SER A 310 -27.54 35.07 1.86
N ALA A 311 -28.01 36.27 2.17
CA ALA A 311 -29.44 36.50 2.47
C ALA A 311 -30.34 36.21 1.26
N HIS A 312 -29.81 36.42 0.05
CA HIS A 312 -30.56 36.24 -1.21
C HIS A 312 -29.64 35.57 -2.28
N PRO A 313 -29.26 34.31 -2.12
CA PRO A 313 -28.35 33.68 -3.04
C PRO A 313 -29.04 33.43 -4.39
N TYR A 314 -28.37 33.82 -5.47
CA TYR A 314 -28.82 33.48 -6.82
C TYR A 314 -28.42 32.01 -7.15
N ALA A 315 -27.22 31.61 -6.75
CA ALA A 315 -26.69 30.26 -6.90
C ALA A 315 -25.57 30.01 -5.89
N TYR A 316 -25.30 28.74 -5.62
CA TYR A 316 -24.10 28.31 -4.91
C TYR A 316 -23.15 27.63 -5.89
N ALA A 317 -21.87 27.86 -5.73
CA ALA A 317 -20.84 27.22 -6.51
C ALA A 317 -19.86 26.47 -5.60
N PHE A 318 -19.36 25.34 -6.05
CA PHE A 318 -18.27 24.62 -5.38
C PHE A 318 -17.28 24.09 -6.42
N SER A 319 -16.02 23.96 -6.00
CA SER A 319 -14.96 23.46 -6.86
C SER A 319 -15.14 21.98 -7.13
N TRP A 320 -15.04 21.56 -8.41
CA TRP A 320 -15.04 20.14 -8.76
C TRP A 320 -13.73 19.42 -8.36
N LYS A 321 -12.69 20.17 -8.03
CA LYS A 321 -11.41 19.62 -7.56
C LYS A 321 -11.48 19.10 -6.12
N ASP A 322 -12.47 19.54 -5.33
CA ASP A 322 -12.58 19.16 -3.93
C ASP A 322 -12.88 17.67 -3.78
N TYR A 323 -12.26 17.05 -2.79
CA TYR A 323 -12.38 15.60 -2.53
C TYR A 323 -13.85 15.14 -2.42
N TYR A 324 -14.71 15.95 -1.81
CA TYR A 324 -16.12 15.64 -1.61
C TYR A 324 -17.07 16.24 -2.66
N ALA A 325 -16.57 16.86 -3.72
CA ALA A 325 -17.42 17.41 -4.78
C ALA A 325 -18.38 16.38 -5.40
N PRO A 326 -17.95 15.11 -5.71
CA PRO A 326 -18.87 14.09 -6.22
C PRO A 326 -19.99 13.74 -5.23
N ARG A 327 -19.65 13.69 -3.93
CA ARG A 327 -20.64 13.42 -2.87
C ARG A 327 -21.66 14.57 -2.73
N ALA A 328 -21.18 15.80 -2.82
CA ALA A 328 -22.05 16.98 -2.78
C ALA A 328 -23.01 16.98 -3.97
N LEU A 329 -22.50 16.76 -5.18
CA LEU A 329 -23.33 16.67 -6.38
C LEU A 329 -24.38 15.55 -6.25
N TYR A 330 -23.99 14.36 -5.83
CA TYR A 330 -24.91 13.24 -5.65
C TYR A 330 -26.05 13.61 -4.70
N ARG A 331 -25.76 14.23 -3.56
CA ARG A 331 -26.78 14.65 -2.59
C ARG A 331 -27.70 15.75 -3.11
N LEU A 332 -27.17 16.68 -3.90
CA LEU A 332 -27.98 17.71 -4.54
C LEU A 332 -28.99 17.09 -5.54
N LEU A 333 -28.51 16.16 -6.36
CA LEU A 333 -29.35 15.45 -7.33
C LEU A 333 -30.39 14.55 -6.66
N ASP A 334 -30.03 13.85 -5.59
CA ASP A 334 -30.93 13.01 -4.79
C ASP A 334 -32.03 13.84 -4.10
N GLY A 335 -31.73 15.10 -3.78
CA GLY A 335 -32.71 16.09 -3.24
C GLY A 335 -33.43 16.91 -4.29
N ASP A 336 -33.48 16.48 -5.55
CA ASP A 336 -34.13 17.19 -6.68
C ASP A 336 -33.61 18.64 -6.89
N THR A 337 -32.41 18.94 -6.43
CA THR A 337 -31.78 20.24 -6.61
C THR A 337 -31.16 20.33 -8.01
N ARG A 338 -31.44 21.41 -8.74
CA ARG A 338 -30.83 21.63 -10.05
C ARG A 338 -29.35 21.93 -9.91
N ALA A 339 -28.54 21.14 -10.56
CA ALA A 339 -27.08 21.31 -10.64
C ALA A 339 -26.64 21.53 -12.09
N TYR A 340 -25.66 22.40 -12.28
CA TYR A 340 -25.11 22.75 -13.58
C TYR A 340 -23.58 22.67 -13.50
N VAL A 341 -22.94 22.45 -14.64
CA VAL A 341 -21.48 22.50 -14.80
C VAL A 341 -21.14 23.77 -15.57
N ALA A 342 -20.25 24.57 -15.01
CA ALA A 342 -19.69 25.71 -15.74
C ALA A 342 -18.80 25.19 -16.89
N THR A 343 -19.10 25.55 -18.12
CA THR A 343 -18.35 25.14 -19.32
C THR A 343 -17.31 26.18 -19.77
N ALA A 344 -17.31 27.34 -19.11
CA ALA A 344 -16.34 28.42 -19.31
C ALA A 344 -16.02 29.10 -17.97
N PRO A 345 -14.87 29.74 -17.83
CA PRO A 345 -14.56 30.57 -16.67
C PRO A 345 -15.60 31.69 -16.52
N PHE A 346 -15.99 31.95 -15.28
CA PHE A 346 -16.88 33.04 -14.93
C PHE A 346 -16.39 33.76 -13.66
N VAL A 347 -16.85 34.97 -13.45
CA VAL A 347 -16.59 35.70 -12.21
C VAL A 347 -17.90 35.72 -11.41
N ALA A 348 -17.82 35.23 -10.17
CA ALA A 348 -18.90 35.34 -9.21
C ALA A 348 -18.60 36.49 -8.23
N GLN A 349 -19.57 37.32 -7.93
CA GLN A 349 -19.49 38.24 -6.81
C GLN A 349 -20.02 37.54 -5.58
N THR A 350 -19.17 37.45 -4.54
CA THR A 350 -19.56 36.98 -3.21
C THR A 350 -19.73 38.19 -2.30
N GLU A 351 -20.49 38.08 -1.22
CA GLU A 351 -20.66 39.17 -0.25
C GLU A 351 -19.37 39.51 0.52
N VAL A 352 -18.35 38.69 0.38
CA VAL A 352 -17.04 38.85 1.04
C VAL A 352 -16.00 39.49 0.11
N GLY A 353 -16.34 39.84 -1.12
CA GLY A 353 -15.48 40.61 -2.06
C GLY A 353 -15.03 39.79 -3.24
#